data_727444187a5de726005f4c913eacd0fd
#
_entry.id   727444187a5de726005f4c913eacd0fd
#
_cell.length_a   1.000
_cell.length_b   1.000
_cell.length_c   1.000
_cell.angle_alpha   90.00
_cell.angle_beta   90.00
_cell.angle_gamma   90.00
#
_symmetry.space_group_name_H-M   'P 1'
#
loop_
_entity.id
_entity.type
_entity.pdbx_description
1 polymer ?
#
loop_
_entity_poly.entity_id
_entity_poly.type
_entity_poly.pdbx_seq_one_letter_code
_entity_poly.pdbx_strand_id
1 'polypeptide(L)'
;MPNSYFFQGRLITGSESLQWIKSALYSLEGRASVCSAYIKMAILKEVSKNTKSSDIRFLARWDLNDLVGGASDIECYKFIKDCGWDFYINISLHAKIYYFPPSGILSGSANATSSGLGLSSHSNREASTIVEANEHNISFINDLFSDSIVMTDDLYLELLAAYNSVDKSNPYLQWPDPILKIFAPKVNSNIKFMISECLISTGDEILNFGRADSEASIHDLSILAVPINVFDKNYIIKKFIYSKIFLWVISLLAKHEGEIYFGTLTNELHNALIEDPSPYRSEVKEIVKNIYSWINLVGPEATNILCDRPNISERLRLIN
;
A
#
# COMPACT_ATOMS: atom_id res chain seq x y z
N MET A 1 2.81 -12.56 -36.15
CA MET A 1 2.69 -12.00 -34.80
C MET A 1 3.46 -10.70 -34.78
N PRO A 2 2.98 -9.63 -34.15
CA PRO A 2 3.77 -8.40 -34.03
C PRO A 2 4.99 -8.73 -33.18
N ASN A 3 6.17 -8.47 -33.72
CA ASN A 3 7.45 -8.68 -33.08
C ASN A 3 7.50 -7.83 -31.79
N SER A 4 7.95 -8.36 -30.65
CA SER A 4 8.02 -7.63 -29.36
C SER A 4 8.82 -6.30 -29.47
N TYR A 5 9.76 -6.23 -30.40
CA TYR A 5 10.50 -5.02 -30.76
C TYR A 5 9.64 -3.87 -31.33
N PHE A 6 8.44 -4.15 -31.85
CA PHE A 6 7.59 -3.13 -32.45
C PHE A 6 7.06 -2.11 -31.41
N PHE A 7 6.94 -2.52 -30.16
CA PHE A 7 6.40 -1.70 -29.07
C PHE A 7 7.48 -1.03 -28.21
N GLN A 8 8.74 -1.42 -28.34
CA GLN A 8 9.82 -0.93 -27.49
C GLN A 8 10.11 0.56 -27.75
N GLY A 9 10.23 1.33 -26.67
CA GLY A 9 10.59 2.75 -26.73
C GLY A 9 9.47 3.71 -27.14
N ARG A 10 8.23 3.25 -27.23
CA ARG A 10 7.05 4.09 -27.47
C ARG A 10 5.97 3.96 -26.42
N LEU A 11 5.10 4.95 -26.31
CA LEU A 11 3.87 4.85 -25.52
C LEU A 11 2.82 4.04 -26.32
N ILE A 12 2.15 3.13 -25.62
CA ILE A 12 1.10 2.29 -26.18
C ILE A 12 -0.18 2.40 -25.35
N THR A 13 -1.32 2.19 -25.99
CA THR A 13 -2.65 2.24 -25.39
C THR A 13 -2.97 0.99 -24.58
N GLY A 14 -4.08 1.01 -23.82
CA GLY A 14 -4.53 -0.18 -23.08
C GLY A 14 -4.80 -1.39 -23.97
N SER A 15 -5.39 -1.20 -25.16
CA SER A 15 -5.63 -2.29 -26.12
C SER A 15 -4.35 -2.84 -26.74
N GLU A 16 -3.37 -1.99 -27.05
CA GLU A 16 -2.03 -2.42 -27.49
C GLU A 16 -1.29 -3.15 -26.36
N SER A 17 -1.46 -2.69 -25.11
CA SER A 17 -0.92 -3.38 -23.92
C SER A 17 -1.48 -4.81 -23.80
N LEU A 18 -2.78 -5.01 -24.00
CA LEU A 18 -3.38 -6.34 -23.99
C LEU A 18 -2.88 -7.22 -25.15
N GLN A 19 -2.70 -6.66 -26.35
CA GLN A 19 -2.12 -7.39 -27.47
C GLN A 19 -0.68 -7.86 -27.17
N TRP A 20 0.12 -6.97 -26.57
CA TRP A 20 1.48 -7.33 -26.15
C TRP A 20 1.44 -8.43 -25.07
N ILE A 21 0.59 -8.30 -24.04
CA ILE A 21 0.44 -9.32 -22.98
C ILE A 21 0.11 -10.69 -23.59
N LYS A 22 -0.84 -10.75 -24.52
CA LYS A 22 -1.22 -12.01 -25.19
C LYS A 22 -0.06 -12.63 -25.97
N SER A 23 0.71 -11.80 -26.70
CA SER A 23 1.87 -12.26 -27.43
C SER A 23 3.00 -12.75 -26.49
N ALA A 24 3.22 -12.03 -25.40
CA ALA A 24 4.22 -12.38 -24.40
C ALA A 24 3.87 -13.69 -23.66
N LEU A 25 2.60 -13.91 -23.34
CA LEU A 25 2.11 -15.15 -22.73
C LEU A 25 2.29 -16.36 -23.64
N TYR A 26 2.14 -16.19 -24.96
CA TYR A 26 2.35 -17.27 -25.92
C TYR A 26 3.80 -17.73 -25.98
N SER A 27 4.76 -16.82 -25.79
CA SER A 27 6.21 -17.07 -25.78
C SER A 27 6.81 -17.13 -24.37
N LEU A 28 5.98 -17.31 -23.34
CA LEU A 28 6.41 -17.28 -21.95
C LEU A 28 7.38 -18.41 -21.63
N GLU A 29 8.56 -18.04 -21.13
CA GLU A 29 9.59 -18.92 -20.63
C GLU A 29 10.01 -18.52 -19.21
N GLY A 30 9.73 -19.37 -18.21
CA GLY A 30 10.01 -19.08 -16.80
C GLY A 30 8.89 -18.32 -16.10
N ARG A 31 9.21 -17.72 -14.95
CA ARG A 31 8.25 -17.15 -14.02
C ARG A 31 7.75 -15.77 -14.46
N ALA A 32 6.46 -15.67 -14.73
CA ALA A 32 5.81 -14.40 -15.00
C ALA A 32 5.35 -13.69 -13.72
N SER A 33 5.26 -12.35 -13.77
CA SER A 33 4.79 -11.54 -12.64
C SER A 33 3.81 -10.46 -13.12
N VAL A 34 2.65 -10.38 -12.49
CA VAL A 34 1.62 -9.37 -12.75
C VAL A 34 1.36 -8.60 -11.45
N CYS A 35 1.77 -7.34 -11.39
CA CYS A 35 1.47 -6.42 -10.32
C CYS A 35 0.42 -5.42 -10.80
N SER A 36 -0.74 -5.39 -10.17
CA SER A 36 -1.80 -4.45 -10.53
C SER A 36 -2.67 -4.16 -9.31
N ALA A 37 -2.88 -2.87 -9.00
CA ALA A 37 -3.74 -2.51 -7.88
C ALA A 37 -5.12 -3.19 -8.02
N TYR A 38 -5.70 -3.20 -9.23
CA TYR A 38 -6.99 -3.82 -9.51
C TYR A 38 -6.85 -4.99 -10.47
N ILE A 39 -7.44 -6.12 -10.10
CA ILE A 39 -7.47 -7.34 -10.94
C ILE A 39 -8.93 -7.82 -11.07
N LYS A 40 -9.35 -8.07 -12.31
CA LYS A 40 -10.70 -8.53 -12.66
C LYS A 40 -10.66 -9.90 -13.31
N MET A 41 -11.67 -10.71 -13.01
CA MET A 41 -11.86 -12.06 -13.59
C MET A 41 -11.77 -12.10 -15.11
N ALA A 42 -12.26 -11.05 -15.80
CA ALA A 42 -12.20 -11.00 -17.25
C ALA A 42 -10.76 -11.08 -17.79
N ILE A 43 -9.81 -10.40 -17.12
CA ILE A 43 -8.40 -10.42 -17.52
C ILE A 43 -7.73 -11.75 -17.17
N LEU A 44 -8.02 -12.31 -15.99
CA LEU A 44 -7.50 -13.64 -15.62
C LEU A 44 -7.92 -14.71 -16.63
N LYS A 45 -9.18 -14.68 -17.10
CA LYS A 45 -9.67 -15.57 -18.16
C LYS A 45 -8.95 -15.35 -19.49
N GLU A 46 -8.63 -14.09 -19.82
CA GLU A 46 -7.83 -13.82 -21.05
C GLU A 46 -6.40 -14.32 -20.91
N VAL A 47 -5.76 -14.15 -19.72
CA VAL A 47 -4.43 -14.70 -19.44
C VAL A 47 -4.44 -16.23 -19.57
N SER A 48 -5.41 -16.91 -18.94
CA SER A 48 -5.48 -18.38 -18.93
C SER A 48 -5.71 -18.99 -20.33
N LYS A 49 -6.38 -18.27 -21.23
CA LYS A 49 -6.57 -18.72 -22.62
C LYS A 49 -5.27 -18.65 -23.45
N ASN A 50 -4.34 -17.78 -23.06
CA ASN A 50 -3.16 -17.47 -23.86
C ASN A 50 -1.87 -18.12 -23.32
N THR A 51 -1.94 -18.87 -22.21
CA THR A 51 -0.80 -19.60 -21.66
C THR A 51 -1.22 -20.95 -21.06
N LYS A 52 -0.28 -21.89 -21.05
CA LYS A 52 -0.38 -23.14 -20.29
C LYS A 52 0.59 -23.18 -19.09
N SER A 53 1.32 -22.09 -18.87
CA SER A 53 2.27 -22.00 -17.77
C SER A 53 1.52 -21.96 -16.44
N SER A 54 2.00 -22.76 -15.47
CA SER A 54 1.60 -22.68 -14.07
C SER A 54 2.53 -21.78 -13.25
N ASP A 55 3.56 -21.19 -13.85
CA ASP A 55 4.55 -20.35 -13.15
C ASP A 55 4.24 -18.86 -13.37
N ILE A 56 3.08 -18.44 -12.89
CA ILE A 56 2.64 -17.04 -12.91
C ILE A 56 2.27 -16.62 -11.48
N ARG A 57 2.75 -15.46 -11.05
CA ARG A 57 2.36 -14.86 -9.78
C ARG A 57 1.65 -13.53 -10.00
N PHE A 58 0.62 -13.28 -9.22
CA PHE A 58 -0.16 -12.06 -9.22
C PHE A 58 -0.02 -11.33 -7.90
N LEU A 59 0.07 -10.01 -7.96
CA LEU A 59 0.09 -9.13 -6.79
C LEU A 59 -0.99 -8.06 -6.96
N ALA A 60 -1.91 -7.98 -6.00
CA ALA A 60 -3.01 -7.02 -6.00
C ALA A 60 -3.08 -6.21 -4.71
N ARG A 61 -3.81 -5.07 -4.74
CA ARG A 61 -4.01 -4.24 -3.55
C ARG A 61 -5.03 -4.82 -2.58
N TRP A 62 -6.13 -5.31 -3.05
CA TRP A 62 -7.24 -5.89 -2.26
C TRP A 62 -7.59 -5.09 -0.99
N ASP A 63 -7.68 -3.76 -1.12
CA ASP A 63 -8.33 -2.93 -0.10
C ASP A 63 -9.84 -3.25 -0.08
N LEU A 64 -10.46 -3.19 1.11
CA LEU A 64 -11.87 -3.54 1.26
C LEU A 64 -12.79 -2.63 0.44
N ASN A 65 -12.47 -1.32 0.34
CA ASN A 65 -13.23 -0.38 -0.49
C ASN A 65 -13.13 -0.74 -1.98
N ASP A 66 -11.95 -1.19 -2.45
CA ASP A 66 -11.75 -1.59 -3.84
C ASP A 66 -12.59 -2.83 -4.20
N LEU A 67 -12.68 -3.79 -3.28
CA LEU A 67 -13.46 -5.01 -3.46
C LEU A 67 -14.97 -4.70 -3.43
N VAL A 68 -15.43 -3.94 -2.45
CA VAL A 68 -16.86 -3.59 -2.31
C VAL A 68 -17.29 -2.63 -3.43
N GLY A 69 -16.44 -1.68 -3.81
CA GLY A 69 -16.64 -0.78 -4.95
C GLY A 69 -16.52 -1.46 -6.32
N GLY A 70 -16.16 -2.74 -6.34
CA GLY A 70 -16.05 -3.52 -7.58
C GLY A 70 -14.84 -3.16 -8.44
N ALA A 71 -13.80 -2.52 -7.90
CA ALA A 71 -12.55 -2.27 -8.62
C ALA A 71 -11.75 -3.57 -8.83
N SER A 72 -11.83 -4.50 -7.88
CA SER A 72 -11.30 -5.87 -7.97
C SER A 72 -12.41 -6.89 -7.68
N ASP A 73 -12.22 -8.14 -8.12
CA ASP A 73 -13.14 -9.24 -7.85
C ASP A 73 -12.52 -10.17 -6.80
N ILE A 74 -13.24 -10.42 -5.70
CA ILE A 74 -12.73 -11.29 -4.63
C ILE A 74 -12.58 -12.75 -5.08
N GLU A 75 -13.33 -13.18 -6.08
CA GLU A 75 -13.26 -14.51 -6.67
C GLU A 75 -11.97 -14.77 -7.46
N CYS A 76 -11.20 -13.73 -7.76
CA CYS A 76 -9.93 -13.86 -8.49
C CYS A 76 -8.96 -14.85 -7.83
N TYR A 77 -8.94 -14.92 -6.49
CA TYR A 77 -8.07 -15.86 -5.79
C TYR A 77 -8.36 -17.31 -6.16
N LYS A 78 -9.62 -17.73 -6.11
CA LYS A 78 -10.01 -19.11 -6.47
C LYS A 78 -9.59 -19.46 -7.88
N PHE A 79 -9.85 -18.56 -8.84
CA PHE A 79 -9.46 -18.78 -10.22
C PHE A 79 -7.95 -18.88 -10.40
N ILE A 80 -7.17 -18.00 -9.74
CA ILE A 80 -5.70 -18.00 -9.77
C ILE A 80 -5.18 -19.34 -9.22
N LYS A 81 -5.71 -19.78 -8.07
CA LYS A 81 -5.36 -21.05 -7.44
C LYS A 81 -5.70 -22.26 -8.34
N ASP A 82 -6.88 -22.26 -8.95
CA ASP A 82 -7.31 -23.34 -9.86
C ASP A 82 -6.41 -23.46 -11.10
N CYS A 83 -5.81 -22.35 -11.53
CA CYS A 83 -4.80 -22.33 -12.58
C CYS A 83 -3.38 -22.75 -12.10
N GLY A 84 -3.19 -23.03 -10.81
CA GLY A 84 -1.89 -23.33 -10.23
C GLY A 84 -0.98 -22.11 -10.10
N TRP A 85 -1.51 -20.92 -10.08
CA TRP A 85 -0.79 -19.65 -9.97
C TRP A 85 -0.72 -19.16 -8.53
N ASP A 86 0.29 -18.33 -8.22
CA ASP A 86 0.45 -17.71 -6.92
C ASP A 86 -0.26 -16.37 -6.83
N PHE A 87 -0.85 -16.06 -5.67
CA PHE A 87 -1.49 -14.78 -5.40
C PHE A 87 -0.94 -14.13 -4.15
N TYR A 88 -0.65 -12.83 -4.25
CA TYR A 88 -0.09 -12.00 -3.19
C TYR A 88 -0.93 -10.74 -3.01
N ILE A 89 -0.93 -10.20 -1.81
CA ILE A 89 -1.62 -8.95 -1.46
C ILE A 89 -0.64 -7.95 -0.85
N ASN A 90 -0.77 -6.70 -1.28
CA ASN A 90 -0.16 -5.55 -0.63
C ASN A 90 -1.13 -4.37 -0.71
N ILE A 91 -1.72 -3.96 0.41
CA ILE A 91 -2.74 -2.90 0.45
C ILE A 91 -2.22 -1.51 0.06
N SER A 92 -0.90 -1.31 0.00
CA SER A 92 -0.26 -0.08 -0.48
C SER A 92 0.09 -0.13 -1.98
N LEU A 93 -0.18 -1.24 -2.68
CA LEU A 93 0.19 -1.39 -4.08
C LEU A 93 -0.57 -0.41 -4.97
N HIS A 94 0.16 0.35 -5.79
CA HIS A 94 -0.43 1.14 -6.89
C HIS A 94 0.30 0.94 -8.23
N ALA A 95 1.31 0.07 -8.29
CA ALA A 95 2.02 -0.28 -9.51
C ALA A 95 1.12 -1.05 -10.51
N LYS A 96 1.41 -0.91 -11.81
CA LYS A 96 0.87 -1.70 -12.90
C LYS A 96 2.04 -2.16 -13.75
N ILE A 97 2.50 -3.39 -13.47
CA ILE A 97 3.69 -4.00 -14.05
C ILE A 97 3.34 -5.42 -14.48
N TYR A 98 3.68 -5.74 -15.72
CA TYR A 98 3.46 -7.05 -16.34
C TYR A 98 4.80 -7.56 -16.87
N TYR A 99 5.41 -8.48 -16.16
CA TYR A 99 6.66 -9.11 -16.56
C TYR A 99 6.42 -10.50 -17.13
N PHE A 100 6.79 -10.69 -18.38
CA PHE A 100 6.67 -11.97 -19.08
C PHE A 100 8.00 -12.28 -19.79
N PRO A 101 8.89 -13.09 -19.18
CA PRO A 101 10.13 -13.48 -19.83
C PRO A 101 9.87 -14.41 -21.05
N PRO A 102 10.64 -14.30 -22.12
CA PRO A 102 11.72 -13.34 -22.38
C PRO A 102 11.26 -12.02 -23.00
N SER A 103 9.93 -11.76 -23.09
CA SER A 103 9.36 -10.64 -23.85
C SER A 103 9.62 -9.26 -23.22
N GLY A 104 9.98 -9.18 -21.93
CA GLY A 104 10.25 -7.91 -21.24
C GLY A 104 9.22 -7.55 -20.19
N ILE A 105 9.19 -6.26 -19.82
CA ILE A 105 8.32 -5.70 -18.80
C ILE A 105 7.47 -4.60 -19.41
N LEU A 106 6.14 -4.72 -19.32
CA LEU A 106 5.19 -3.65 -19.61
C LEU A 106 4.90 -2.89 -18.31
N SER A 107 5.07 -1.58 -18.30
CA SER A 107 4.72 -0.72 -17.18
C SER A 107 3.95 0.51 -17.65
N GLY A 108 2.95 0.93 -16.86
CA GLY A 108 2.13 2.09 -17.21
C GLY A 108 0.97 2.33 -16.26
N SER A 109 -0.10 2.95 -16.77
CA SER A 109 -1.28 3.29 -15.98
C SER A 109 -2.36 2.19 -15.98
N ALA A 110 -2.33 1.25 -16.93
CA ALA A 110 -3.37 0.26 -17.16
C ALA A 110 -3.43 -0.83 -16.08
N ASN A 111 -4.47 -0.85 -15.26
CA ASN A 111 -4.77 -1.96 -14.36
C ASN A 111 -5.18 -3.22 -15.14
N ALA A 112 -5.06 -4.40 -14.50
CA ALA A 112 -5.52 -5.69 -15.02
C ALA A 112 -7.06 -5.80 -15.00
N THR A 113 -7.72 -4.87 -15.67
CA THR A 113 -9.19 -4.74 -15.79
C THR A 113 -9.61 -4.59 -17.23
N SER A 114 -10.88 -4.87 -17.53
CA SER A 114 -11.41 -4.71 -18.89
C SER A 114 -11.32 -3.27 -19.40
N SER A 115 -11.53 -2.28 -18.53
CA SER A 115 -11.42 -0.86 -18.88
C SER A 115 -9.96 -0.43 -19.07
N GLY A 116 -9.03 -0.94 -18.23
CA GLY A 116 -7.61 -0.62 -18.31
C GLY A 116 -6.93 -1.22 -19.55
N LEU A 117 -7.23 -2.48 -19.87
CA LEU A 117 -6.61 -3.20 -20.99
C LEU A 117 -7.44 -3.20 -22.28
N GLY A 118 -8.41 -2.32 -22.40
CA GLY A 118 -9.09 -2.09 -23.66
C GLY A 118 -10.06 -3.19 -24.10
N LEU A 119 -10.56 -4.04 -23.19
CA LEU A 119 -11.59 -5.06 -23.48
C LEU A 119 -13.01 -4.51 -23.39
N SER A 120 -13.20 -3.38 -22.69
CA SER A 120 -14.52 -2.76 -22.54
C SER A 120 -14.82 -1.82 -23.69
N SER A 121 -16.10 -1.70 -24.05
CA SER A 121 -16.58 -0.64 -24.98
C SER A 121 -16.33 0.78 -24.43
N HIS A 122 -16.25 0.93 -23.12
CA HIS A 122 -15.92 2.16 -22.43
C HIS A 122 -14.59 1.99 -21.70
N SER A 123 -13.50 1.90 -22.48
CA SER A 123 -12.15 1.75 -21.94
C SER A 123 -11.56 3.09 -21.52
N ASN A 124 -10.70 3.04 -20.49
CA ASN A 124 -9.93 4.19 -20.06
C ASN A 124 -8.94 4.63 -21.15
N ARG A 125 -8.50 5.87 -21.08
CA ARG A 125 -7.32 6.33 -21.84
C ARG A 125 -6.09 6.02 -21.01
N GLU A 126 -5.43 4.93 -21.35
CA GLU A 126 -4.24 4.45 -20.66
C GLU A 126 -3.00 4.65 -21.53
N ALA A 127 -1.85 4.77 -20.86
CA ALA A 127 -0.55 4.83 -21.50
C ALA A 127 0.41 3.87 -20.79
N SER A 128 1.10 3.05 -21.57
CA SER A 128 2.11 2.12 -21.06
C SER A 128 3.34 2.14 -21.97
N THR A 129 4.46 1.63 -21.46
CA THR A 129 5.69 1.43 -22.22
C THR A 129 6.30 0.07 -21.91
N ILE A 130 7.12 -0.44 -22.83
CA ILE A 130 7.87 -1.66 -22.61
C ILE A 130 9.29 -1.30 -22.25
N VAL A 131 9.75 -1.78 -21.09
CA VAL A 131 11.09 -1.61 -20.59
C VAL A 131 11.86 -2.93 -20.58
N GLU A 132 13.16 -2.83 -20.58
CA GLU A 132 14.06 -3.98 -20.55
C GLU A 132 13.95 -4.71 -19.21
N ALA A 133 13.96 -6.05 -19.27
CA ALA A 133 14.02 -6.93 -18.11
C ALA A 133 15.48 -7.13 -17.65
N ASN A 134 16.16 -6.03 -17.29
CA ASN A 134 17.49 -6.08 -16.70
C ASN A 134 17.45 -6.48 -15.22
N GLU A 135 18.59 -6.75 -14.61
CA GLU A 135 18.71 -7.20 -13.22
C GLU A 135 18.08 -6.23 -12.24
N HIS A 136 18.25 -4.91 -12.43
CA HIS A 136 17.66 -3.89 -11.57
C HIS A 136 16.13 -3.93 -11.58
N ASN A 137 15.52 -3.99 -12.77
CA ASN A 137 14.08 -4.01 -12.94
C ASN A 137 13.45 -5.31 -12.41
N ILE A 138 14.14 -6.44 -12.59
CA ILE A 138 13.73 -7.74 -12.06
C ILE A 138 13.82 -7.74 -10.52
N SER A 139 14.91 -7.18 -9.94
CA SER A 139 15.06 -7.05 -8.49
C SER A 139 13.92 -6.21 -7.91
N PHE A 140 13.62 -5.05 -8.50
CA PHE A 140 12.49 -4.22 -8.08
C PHE A 140 11.15 -4.98 -8.04
N ILE A 141 10.87 -5.79 -9.09
CA ILE A 141 9.66 -6.62 -9.11
C ILE A 141 9.69 -7.66 -7.98
N ASN A 142 10.83 -8.31 -7.75
CA ASN A 142 10.96 -9.30 -6.68
C ASN A 142 10.77 -8.67 -5.30
N ASP A 143 11.27 -7.46 -5.07
CA ASP A 143 11.11 -6.72 -3.83
C ASP A 143 9.62 -6.41 -3.55
N LEU A 144 8.83 -6.05 -4.58
CA LEU A 144 7.37 -5.87 -4.44
C LEU A 144 6.68 -7.15 -3.91
N PHE A 145 7.09 -8.33 -4.37
CA PHE A 145 6.52 -9.60 -3.90
C PHE A 145 7.05 -10.00 -2.52
N SER A 146 8.31 -9.72 -2.21
CA SER A 146 8.89 -10.04 -0.89
C SER A 146 8.27 -9.21 0.23
N ASP A 147 7.83 -7.99 -0.08
CA ASP A 147 7.14 -7.08 0.84
C ASP A 147 5.62 -7.32 0.93
N SER A 148 5.14 -8.37 0.26
CA SER A 148 3.71 -8.67 0.15
C SER A 148 3.32 -9.92 0.93
N ILE A 149 2.04 -10.05 1.22
CA ILE A 149 1.47 -11.20 1.93
C ILE A 149 1.06 -12.26 0.90
N VAL A 150 1.54 -13.48 1.09
CA VAL A 150 1.08 -14.64 0.30
C VAL A 150 -0.37 -14.95 0.67
N MET A 151 -1.25 -15.06 -0.31
CA MET A 151 -2.63 -15.48 -0.07
C MET A 151 -2.66 -16.99 0.20
N THR A 152 -3.29 -17.34 1.30
CA THR A 152 -3.63 -18.73 1.68
C THR A 152 -5.14 -18.94 1.70
N ASP A 153 -5.60 -20.19 1.71
CA ASP A 153 -7.02 -20.48 1.83
C ASP A 153 -7.62 -19.94 3.12
N ASP A 154 -6.91 -20.07 4.23
CA ASP A 154 -7.37 -19.59 5.54
C ASP A 154 -7.53 -18.05 5.51
N LEU A 155 -6.51 -17.33 5.04
CA LEU A 155 -6.59 -15.88 4.88
C LEU A 155 -7.71 -15.46 3.91
N TYR A 156 -7.88 -16.18 2.79
CA TYR A 156 -8.96 -15.91 1.87
C TYR A 156 -10.35 -16.09 2.53
N LEU A 157 -10.55 -17.12 3.33
CA LEU A 157 -11.81 -17.34 4.04
C LEU A 157 -12.10 -16.24 5.07
N GLU A 158 -11.09 -15.75 5.77
CA GLU A 158 -11.20 -14.61 6.68
C GLU A 158 -11.58 -13.32 5.93
N LEU A 159 -10.90 -13.03 4.82
CA LEU A 159 -11.21 -11.87 3.97
C LEU A 159 -12.61 -11.96 3.38
N LEU A 160 -13.02 -13.14 2.90
CA LEU A 160 -14.34 -13.37 2.33
C LEU A 160 -15.44 -13.20 3.38
N ALA A 161 -15.24 -13.71 4.59
CA ALA A 161 -16.17 -13.53 5.69
C ALA A 161 -16.33 -12.05 6.06
N ALA A 162 -15.23 -11.31 6.17
CA ALA A 162 -15.24 -9.88 6.43
C ALA A 162 -15.93 -9.10 5.30
N TYR A 163 -15.61 -9.39 4.03
CA TYR A 163 -16.24 -8.79 2.84
C TYR A 163 -17.76 -9.00 2.79
N ASN A 164 -18.23 -10.20 3.19
CA ASN A 164 -19.66 -10.53 3.19
C ASN A 164 -20.42 -9.90 4.37
N SER A 165 -19.74 -9.62 5.48
CA SER A 165 -20.35 -9.06 6.70
C SER A 165 -20.41 -7.54 6.71
N VAL A 166 -19.70 -6.85 5.78
CA VAL A 166 -19.60 -5.41 5.79
C VAL A 166 -20.89 -4.74 5.30
N ASP A 167 -21.27 -3.66 5.96
CA ASP A 167 -22.34 -2.78 5.47
C ASP A 167 -21.83 -1.98 4.25
N LYS A 168 -22.24 -2.41 3.08
CA LYS A 168 -21.83 -1.82 1.79
C LYS A 168 -22.35 -0.39 1.57
N SER A 169 -23.25 0.08 2.40
CA SER A 169 -23.72 1.48 2.38
C SER A 169 -22.75 2.44 3.08
N ASN A 170 -21.84 1.93 3.91
CA ASN A 170 -20.80 2.72 4.55
C ASN A 170 -19.72 3.11 3.52
N PRO A 171 -19.50 4.42 3.25
CA PRO A 171 -18.46 4.85 2.31
C PRO A 171 -17.03 4.67 2.83
N TYR A 172 -16.86 4.35 4.12
CA TYR A 172 -15.56 4.24 4.80
C TYR A 172 -15.34 2.84 5.32
N LEU A 173 -15.02 1.93 4.42
CA LEU A 173 -14.80 0.53 4.76
C LEU A 173 -13.34 0.28 5.11
N GLN A 174 -13.13 -0.51 6.16
CA GLN A 174 -11.82 -1.00 6.58
C GLN A 174 -11.91 -2.49 6.93
N TRP A 175 -10.83 -3.19 6.70
CA TRP A 175 -10.68 -4.54 7.21
C TRP A 175 -10.80 -4.56 8.75
N PRO A 176 -11.36 -5.61 9.35
CA PRO A 176 -11.30 -5.83 10.79
C PRO A 176 -9.87 -5.83 11.33
N ASP A 177 -9.70 -5.43 12.60
CA ASP A 177 -8.37 -5.28 13.22
C ASP A 177 -7.43 -6.50 13.09
N PRO A 178 -7.90 -7.76 13.20
CA PRO A 178 -7.03 -8.92 12.99
C PRO A 178 -6.42 -8.94 11.58
N ILE A 179 -7.21 -8.58 10.56
CA ILE A 179 -6.78 -8.53 9.17
C ILE A 179 -5.86 -7.32 8.93
N LEU A 180 -6.19 -6.13 9.48
CA LEU A 180 -5.33 -4.95 9.40
C LEU A 180 -3.94 -5.19 9.99
N LYS A 181 -3.83 -5.97 11.07
CA LYS A 181 -2.54 -6.36 11.66
C LYS A 181 -1.69 -7.20 10.70
N ILE A 182 -2.33 -8.08 9.91
CA ILE A 182 -1.62 -8.88 8.89
C ILE A 182 -1.09 -7.98 7.77
N PHE A 183 -1.88 -6.98 7.36
CA PHE A 183 -1.54 -6.07 6.28
C PHE A 183 -0.70 -4.86 6.71
N ALA A 184 -0.46 -4.68 8.02
CA ALA A 184 0.33 -3.57 8.53
C ALA A 184 1.72 -3.54 7.88
N PRO A 185 2.22 -2.36 7.46
CA PRO A 185 3.56 -2.24 6.92
C PRO A 185 4.61 -2.80 7.89
N LYS A 186 5.57 -3.55 7.36
CA LYS A 186 6.73 -4.00 8.14
C LYS A 186 7.69 -2.84 8.30
N VAL A 187 7.48 -2.03 9.33
CA VAL A 187 8.32 -0.88 9.64
C VAL A 187 9.33 -1.23 10.73
N ASN A 188 10.59 -0.90 10.52
CA ASN A 188 11.65 -1.05 11.52
C ASN A 188 12.25 0.30 11.90
N SER A 189 13.05 0.35 12.98
CA SER A 189 13.65 1.57 13.51
C SER A 189 14.66 2.26 12.58
N ASN A 190 15.12 1.58 11.52
CA ASN A 190 16.11 2.10 10.57
C ASN A 190 15.49 2.70 9.31
N ILE A 191 14.16 2.72 9.20
CA ILE A 191 13.47 3.29 8.04
C ILE A 191 13.81 4.77 7.89
N LYS A 192 13.81 5.25 6.65
CA LYS A 192 14.06 6.66 6.34
C LYS A 192 12.76 7.36 5.96
N PHE A 193 12.72 8.67 6.23
CA PHE A 193 11.58 9.55 5.98
C PHE A 193 12.01 10.80 5.22
N MET A 194 11.06 11.38 4.49
CA MET A 194 11.06 12.80 4.16
C MET A 194 10.18 13.56 5.16
N ILE A 195 10.42 14.85 5.36
CA ILE A 195 9.55 15.71 6.20
C ILE A 195 8.11 15.63 5.74
N SER A 196 7.89 15.57 4.42
CA SER A 196 6.57 15.40 3.81
C SER A 196 5.86 14.08 4.15
N GLU A 197 6.54 13.12 4.78
CA GLU A 197 5.96 11.88 5.28
C GLU A 197 5.66 11.93 6.78
N CYS A 198 5.95 13.08 7.44
CA CYS A 198 5.76 13.26 8.88
C CYS A 198 4.46 14.04 9.16
N LEU A 199 3.90 13.86 10.37
CA LEU A 199 2.72 14.60 10.81
C LEU A 199 3.11 16.04 11.18
N ILE A 200 2.48 17.02 10.53
CA ILE A 200 2.76 18.46 10.72
C ILE A 200 1.63 19.21 11.42
N SER A 201 0.47 18.55 11.68
CA SER A 201 -0.60 19.05 12.53
C SER A 201 -0.71 18.27 13.83
N THR A 202 -1.35 18.87 14.84
CA THR A 202 -1.66 18.18 16.09
C THR A 202 -2.85 17.25 15.92
N GLY A 203 -2.94 16.21 16.76
CA GLY A 203 -4.11 15.33 16.75
C GLY A 203 -5.43 16.09 17.06
N ASP A 204 -5.37 17.12 17.90
CA ASP A 204 -6.52 17.95 18.26
C ASP A 204 -7.12 18.69 17.06
N GLU A 205 -6.29 19.22 16.17
CA GLU A 205 -6.75 19.91 14.97
C GLU A 205 -7.60 19.02 14.07
N ILE A 206 -7.32 17.73 14.03
CA ILE A 206 -8.04 16.78 13.17
C ILE A 206 -9.18 16.08 13.94
N LEU A 207 -8.90 15.56 15.13
CA LEU A 207 -9.86 14.67 15.84
C LEU A 207 -10.91 15.42 16.64
N ASN A 208 -10.61 16.63 17.18
CA ASN A 208 -11.52 17.37 18.03
C ASN A 208 -12.22 18.51 17.31
N PHE A 209 -11.59 19.16 16.33
CA PHE A 209 -12.17 20.29 15.61
C PHE A 209 -12.95 19.89 14.35
N GLY A 210 -12.82 18.64 13.90
CA GLY A 210 -13.67 18.03 12.88
C GLY A 210 -13.60 18.69 11.50
N ARG A 211 -12.58 19.54 11.24
CA ARG A 211 -12.36 20.18 9.95
C ARG A 211 -10.87 20.26 9.62
N ALA A 212 -10.55 19.76 8.45
CA ALA A 212 -9.23 19.93 7.83
C ALA A 212 -9.21 21.26 7.06
N ASP A 213 -9.33 22.38 7.75
CA ASP A 213 -9.34 23.71 7.11
C ASP A 213 -7.91 24.26 6.89
N SER A 214 -6.90 23.70 7.55
CA SER A 214 -5.50 24.09 7.40
C SER A 214 -4.76 23.19 6.38
N GLU A 215 -3.76 23.76 5.71
CA GLU A 215 -2.87 22.99 4.82
C GLU A 215 -2.19 21.83 5.56
N ALA A 216 -1.84 22.04 6.83
CA ALA A 216 -1.24 21.01 7.70
C ALA A 216 -2.20 19.84 7.94
N SER A 217 -3.48 20.13 8.25
CA SER A 217 -4.49 19.07 8.45
C SER A 217 -4.79 18.32 7.16
N ILE A 218 -4.87 19.01 6.03
CA ILE A 218 -5.05 18.39 4.70
C ILE A 218 -3.88 17.47 4.38
N HIS A 219 -2.65 17.93 4.64
CA HIS A 219 -1.44 17.15 4.45
C HIS A 219 -1.48 15.86 5.29
N ASP A 220 -1.76 15.95 6.60
CA ASP A 220 -1.74 14.81 7.50
C ASP A 220 -2.86 13.80 7.16
N LEU A 221 -4.06 14.26 6.81
CA LEU A 221 -5.11 13.38 6.32
C LEU A 221 -4.71 12.66 5.03
N SER A 222 -3.97 13.34 4.15
CA SER A 222 -3.44 12.73 2.92
C SER A 222 -2.43 11.62 3.23
N ILE A 223 -1.49 11.86 4.17
CA ILE A 223 -0.51 10.84 4.61
C ILE A 223 -1.22 9.63 5.24
N LEU A 224 -2.26 9.88 6.04
CA LEU A 224 -3.05 8.83 6.67
C LEU A 224 -4.02 8.13 5.68
N ALA A 225 -4.04 8.54 4.42
CA ALA A 225 -4.98 8.08 3.41
C ALA A 225 -6.45 8.21 3.87
N VAL A 226 -6.77 9.34 4.49
CA VAL A 226 -8.12 9.71 4.94
C VAL A 226 -8.69 10.78 4.02
N PRO A 227 -9.84 10.56 3.38
CA PRO A 227 -10.50 11.61 2.60
C PRO A 227 -10.88 12.82 3.46
N ILE A 228 -10.74 14.05 2.92
CA ILE A 228 -10.96 15.33 3.64
C ILE A 228 -12.39 15.45 4.23
N ASN A 229 -13.37 14.79 3.62
CA ASN A 229 -14.76 14.81 4.05
C ASN A 229 -15.11 13.71 5.08
N VAL A 230 -14.13 12.94 5.55
CA VAL A 230 -14.32 11.92 6.58
C VAL A 230 -14.16 12.53 7.96
N PHE A 231 -15.22 12.44 8.78
CA PHE A 231 -15.28 12.91 10.16
C PHE A 231 -15.43 11.78 11.18
N ASP A 232 -15.32 10.52 10.74
CA ASP A 232 -15.34 9.36 11.64
C ASP A 232 -14.00 9.27 12.39
N LYS A 233 -14.06 9.61 13.68
CA LYS A 233 -12.91 9.60 14.58
C LYS A 233 -12.27 8.20 14.67
N ASN A 234 -13.08 7.15 14.75
CA ASN A 234 -12.57 5.79 14.85
C ASN A 234 -11.84 5.37 13.56
N TYR A 235 -12.36 5.78 12.41
CA TYR A 235 -11.71 5.56 11.13
C TYR A 235 -10.33 6.23 11.08
N ILE A 236 -10.25 7.51 11.47
CA ILE A 236 -8.99 8.27 11.49
C ILE A 236 -7.99 7.65 12.47
N ILE A 237 -8.43 7.28 13.68
CA ILE A 237 -7.59 6.61 14.68
C ILE A 237 -7.00 5.31 14.13
N LYS A 238 -7.80 4.48 13.45
CA LYS A 238 -7.30 3.25 12.82
C LYS A 238 -6.27 3.54 11.75
N LYS A 239 -6.48 4.55 10.91
CA LYS A 239 -5.49 4.96 9.91
C LYS A 239 -4.18 5.41 10.56
N PHE A 240 -4.24 6.14 11.67
CA PHE A 240 -3.07 6.58 12.42
C PHE A 240 -2.28 5.40 13.01
N ILE A 241 -2.93 4.47 13.73
CA ILE A 241 -2.22 3.35 14.38
C ILE A 241 -1.60 2.33 13.41
N TYR A 242 -2.03 2.33 12.15
CA TYR A 242 -1.41 1.53 11.08
C TYR A 242 -0.55 2.37 10.13
N SER A 243 -0.29 3.65 10.47
CA SER A 243 0.56 4.52 9.67
C SER A 243 2.05 4.20 9.83
N LYS A 244 2.84 4.51 8.79
CA LYS A 244 4.30 4.34 8.78
C LYS A 244 4.95 5.00 10.01
N ILE A 245 4.55 6.25 10.33
CA ILE A 245 5.13 7.00 11.45
C ILE A 245 4.80 6.36 12.81
N PHE A 246 3.55 5.92 13.04
CA PHE A 246 3.20 5.27 14.30
C PHE A 246 3.91 3.93 14.48
N LEU A 247 3.94 3.10 13.44
CA LEU A 247 4.64 1.80 13.47
C LEU A 247 6.15 1.97 13.67
N TRP A 248 6.73 3.05 13.13
CA TRP A 248 8.12 3.40 13.42
C TRP A 248 8.33 3.75 14.89
N VAL A 249 7.44 4.53 15.51
CA VAL A 249 7.50 4.82 16.96
C VAL A 249 7.43 3.53 17.78
N ILE A 250 6.54 2.59 17.42
CA ILE A 250 6.48 1.27 18.07
C ILE A 250 7.81 0.52 17.93
N SER A 251 8.43 0.54 16.76
CA SER A 251 9.72 -0.13 16.54
C SER A 251 10.87 0.52 17.32
N LEU A 252 10.81 1.85 17.53
CA LEU A 252 11.76 2.56 18.39
C LEU A 252 11.54 2.23 19.87
N LEU A 253 10.29 2.16 20.33
CA LEU A 253 10.00 1.73 21.69
C LEU A 253 10.56 0.33 21.96
N ALA A 254 10.41 -0.60 21.00
CA ALA A 254 11.02 -1.93 21.11
C ALA A 254 12.56 -1.87 21.16
N LYS A 255 13.18 -1.00 20.35
CA LYS A 255 14.64 -0.76 20.35
C LYS A 255 15.15 -0.19 21.66
N HIS A 256 14.34 0.64 22.33
CA HIS A 256 14.67 1.34 23.59
C HIS A 256 14.01 0.72 24.83
N GLU A 257 13.87 -0.61 24.85
CA GLU A 257 13.38 -1.38 26.02
C GLU A 257 11.99 -0.97 26.53
N GLY A 258 11.14 -0.47 25.62
CA GLY A 258 9.74 -0.12 25.89
C GLY A 258 9.51 1.34 26.27
N GLU A 259 10.53 2.19 26.37
CA GLU A 259 10.34 3.62 26.65
C GLU A 259 11.28 4.52 25.85
N ILE A 260 10.82 5.71 25.50
CA ILE A 260 11.62 6.72 24.80
C ILE A 260 11.26 8.12 25.26
N TYR A 261 12.27 8.93 25.57
CA TYR A 261 12.11 10.33 25.95
C TYR A 261 12.07 11.25 24.73
N PHE A 262 11.43 12.40 24.88
CA PHE A 262 11.27 13.41 23.83
C PHE A 262 12.59 13.76 23.11
N GLY A 263 13.68 13.96 23.87
CA GLY A 263 14.99 14.30 23.30
C GLY A 263 15.59 13.16 22.47
N THR A 264 15.39 11.91 22.89
CA THR A 264 15.85 10.70 22.18
C THR A 264 15.03 10.51 20.91
N LEU A 265 13.69 10.62 20.98
CA LEU A 265 12.83 10.53 19.81
C LEU A 265 13.15 11.63 18.78
N THR A 266 13.43 12.86 19.23
CA THR A 266 13.90 13.96 18.36
C THR A 266 15.19 13.59 17.63
N ASN A 267 16.13 12.97 18.32
CA ASN A 267 17.41 12.56 17.72
C ASN A 267 17.23 11.40 16.72
N GLU A 268 16.42 10.40 17.07
CA GLU A 268 16.10 9.28 16.17
C GLU A 268 15.40 9.78 14.89
N LEU A 269 14.43 10.71 15.03
CA LEU A 269 13.75 11.28 13.87
C LEU A 269 14.71 12.11 13.01
N HIS A 270 15.52 12.97 13.61
CA HIS A 270 16.50 13.75 12.86
C HIS A 270 17.47 12.89 12.06
N ASN A 271 17.90 11.74 12.61
CA ASN A 271 18.75 10.78 11.91
C ASN A 271 18.01 9.95 10.85
N ALA A 272 16.69 9.85 10.94
CA ALA A 272 15.86 9.14 9.97
C ALA A 272 15.48 9.99 8.76
N LEU A 273 15.53 11.33 8.87
CA LEU A 273 15.23 12.26 7.78
C LEU A 273 16.36 12.26 6.74
N ILE A 274 15.96 12.36 5.45
CA ILE A 274 16.87 12.25 4.29
C ILE A 274 17.03 13.55 3.49
N GLU A 275 16.40 14.65 3.94
CA GLU A 275 16.51 15.95 3.28
C GLU A 275 17.96 16.47 3.26
N ASP A 276 18.30 17.12 2.13
CA ASP A 276 19.54 17.86 1.96
C ASP A 276 19.22 19.30 1.48
N PRO A 277 19.47 20.34 2.28
CA PRO A 277 20.09 20.30 3.61
C PRO A 277 19.21 19.66 4.68
N SER A 278 19.87 19.05 5.68
CA SER A 278 19.16 18.47 6.84
C SER A 278 18.30 19.54 7.54
N PRO A 279 17.09 19.18 8.00
CA PRO A 279 16.18 20.12 8.65
C PRO A 279 16.76 20.64 9.97
N TYR A 280 16.37 21.86 10.36
CA TYR A 280 16.77 22.39 11.66
C TYR A 280 16.17 21.56 12.80
N ARG A 281 16.93 21.41 13.89
CA ARG A 281 16.47 20.65 15.07
C ARG A 281 15.17 21.20 15.68
N SER A 282 14.87 22.50 15.50
CA SER A 282 13.60 23.11 15.91
C SER A 282 12.42 22.56 15.14
N GLU A 283 12.56 22.37 13.82
CA GLU A 283 11.53 21.79 12.94
C GLU A 283 11.24 20.34 13.31
N VAL A 284 12.30 19.56 13.53
CA VAL A 284 12.16 18.16 13.99
C VAL A 284 11.46 18.07 15.34
N LYS A 285 11.71 19.01 16.26
CA LYS A 285 11.00 19.07 17.55
C LYS A 285 9.51 19.35 17.40
N GLU A 286 9.10 20.18 16.46
CA GLU A 286 7.66 20.40 16.21
C GLU A 286 6.99 19.14 15.68
N ILE A 287 7.62 18.41 14.75
CA ILE A 287 7.11 17.10 14.29
C ILE A 287 6.96 16.12 15.46
N VAL A 288 7.96 16.05 16.34
CA VAL A 288 7.89 15.17 17.52
C VAL A 288 6.77 15.58 18.48
N LYS A 289 6.54 16.88 18.69
CA LYS A 289 5.39 17.36 19.49
C LYS A 289 4.05 16.90 18.86
N ASN A 290 3.95 16.94 17.54
CA ASN A 290 2.75 16.47 16.86
C ASN A 290 2.55 14.95 17.06
N ILE A 291 3.62 14.15 16.98
CA ILE A 291 3.56 12.72 17.28
C ILE A 291 3.04 12.47 18.70
N TYR A 292 3.58 13.20 19.71
CA TYR A 292 3.11 13.11 21.09
C TYR A 292 1.64 13.53 21.22
N SER A 293 1.24 14.62 20.56
CA SER A 293 -0.16 15.08 20.54
C SER A 293 -1.10 13.99 20.02
N TRP A 294 -0.76 13.38 18.88
CA TRP A 294 -1.54 12.30 18.29
C TRP A 294 -1.65 11.09 19.22
N ILE A 295 -0.54 10.60 19.76
CA ILE A 295 -0.50 9.43 20.65
C ILE A 295 -1.31 9.69 21.93
N ASN A 296 -1.14 10.86 22.52
CA ASN A 296 -1.84 11.25 23.75
C ASN A 296 -3.37 11.35 23.54
N LEU A 297 -3.78 11.94 22.41
CA LEU A 297 -5.19 12.13 22.10
C LEU A 297 -5.90 10.82 21.72
N VAL A 298 -5.24 9.95 20.98
CA VAL A 298 -5.73 8.62 20.62
C VAL A 298 -5.85 7.73 21.86
N GLY A 299 -4.93 7.92 22.81
CA GLY A 299 -4.94 7.30 24.11
C GLY A 299 -4.37 5.89 24.18
N PRO A 300 -4.09 5.41 25.38
CA PRO A 300 -3.39 4.16 25.61
C PRO A 300 -4.21 2.90 25.24
N GLU A 301 -5.53 2.99 25.26
CA GLU A 301 -6.41 1.86 24.90
C GLU A 301 -6.25 1.46 23.43
N ALA A 302 -6.03 2.43 22.53
CA ALA A 302 -5.86 2.16 21.11
C ALA A 302 -4.38 2.03 20.71
N THR A 303 -3.48 2.77 21.37
CA THR A 303 -2.06 2.83 20.99
C THR A 303 -1.18 1.84 21.75
N ASN A 304 -1.61 1.37 22.90
CA ASN A 304 -0.80 0.64 23.91
C ASN A 304 0.44 1.44 24.39
N ILE A 305 0.36 2.78 24.28
CA ILE A 305 1.41 3.70 24.70
C ILE A 305 0.87 4.69 25.74
N LEU A 306 1.56 4.82 26.84
CA LEU A 306 1.35 5.88 27.83
C LEU A 306 2.28 7.07 27.54
N CYS A 307 1.68 8.27 27.45
CA CYS A 307 2.41 9.53 27.49
C CYS A 307 2.46 10.03 28.91
N ASP A 308 3.61 10.15 29.50
CA ASP A 308 3.81 10.70 30.84
C ASP A 308 5.00 11.67 30.91
N ARG A 309 5.19 12.31 32.07
CA ARG A 309 6.27 13.25 32.29
C ARG A 309 6.92 12.98 33.65
N PRO A 310 7.69 11.87 33.75
CA PRO A 310 8.26 11.43 35.06
C PRO A 310 9.28 12.39 35.60
N ASN A 311 9.69 13.44 35.09
CA ASN A 311 10.54 14.50 35.59
C ASN A 311 10.28 15.80 34.78
N ILE A 312 11.28 16.29 34.06
CA ILE A 312 11.16 17.50 33.22
C ILE A 312 10.85 17.15 31.77
N SER A 313 11.16 15.93 31.33
CA SER A 313 11.01 15.49 29.92
C SER A 313 9.80 14.58 29.74
N GLU A 314 9.09 14.78 28.64
CA GLU A 314 8.00 13.90 28.21
C GLU A 314 8.56 12.55 27.76
N ARG A 315 7.79 11.49 28.02
CA ARG A 315 8.16 10.12 27.70
C ARG A 315 6.97 9.37 27.07
N LEU A 316 7.25 8.55 26.06
CA LEU A 316 6.38 7.48 25.57
C LEU A 316 6.83 6.18 26.21
N ARG A 317 5.87 5.39 26.71
CA ARG A 317 6.13 4.08 27.32
C ARG A 317 5.07 3.07 26.91
N LEU A 318 5.51 1.86 26.52
CA LEU A 318 4.60 0.73 26.27
C LEU A 318 3.92 0.32 27.59
N ILE A 319 2.63 0.01 27.50
CA ILE A 319 1.85 -0.58 28.58
C ILE A 319 1.86 -2.09 28.38
N ASN A 320 2.28 -2.85 29.38
CA ASN A 320 2.28 -4.31 29.39
C ASN A 320 0.88 -4.86 29.61
#